data_8f0defaaa416cf3c5fe6f73a34ec9520
#
_entry.id   8f0defaaa416cf3c5fe6f73a34ec9520
#
_cell.length_a   1.000
_cell.length_b   1.000
_cell.length_c   1.000
_cell.angle_alpha   90.00
_cell.angle_beta   90.00
_cell.angle_gamma   90.00
#
_symmetry.space_group_name_H-M   'P 1'
#
loop_
_entity.id
_entity.type
_entity.pdbx_description
1 polymer ?
#
loop_
_entity_poly.entity_id
_entity_poly.type
_entity_poly.pdbx_seq_one_letter_code
_entity_poly.pdbx_strand_id
1 'polypeptide(L)'
;MKHYYLKTLNVCETLIPHRLLKWKAIRLGPCVGQVGKFICIGLNYSDHAKETGMSIPPEPIIFAKATSAICGPNDDVIIPRNSEKTDWEVELGVVIGKPAKYVDEASALDHVAGYCVINDVSEREFQIERSGQWVKGKSCDTFGPTGPWLVTPDEVGDPQNLDLWLEVDSKRYQDGNTRTMVYGVAHLIHYLSQFFTLHSGDIISTGTPPGVGLGQKPEPIYLRAGQTMRLGIEKLGVQNQCVVADK
;
A
#
# COMPACT_ATOMS: atom_id res chain seq x y z
N MET A 1 -24.04 -6.66 9.70
CA MET A 1 -23.12 -6.68 8.53
C MET A 1 -22.22 -7.91 8.46
N LYS A 2 -21.81 -8.54 9.55
CA LYS A 2 -21.18 -9.90 9.55
C LYS A 2 -21.91 -10.94 8.67
N HIS A 3 -23.21 -10.76 8.43
CA HIS A 3 -24.04 -11.69 7.65
C HIS A 3 -23.89 -11.58 6.11
N TYR A 4 -23.39 -10.47 5.58
CA TYR A 4 -23.26 -10.31 4.12
C TYR A 4 -22.00 -11.00 3.56
N TYR A 5 -20.88 -10.93 4.29
CA TYR A 5 -19.64 -11.61 3.88
C TYR A 5 -19.77 -13.14 3.98
N LEU A 6 -20.39 -13.63 5.05
CA LEU A 6 -20.69 -15.06 5.19
C LEU A 6 -21.71 -15.57 4.16
N LYS A 7 -22.67 -14.72 3.74
CA LYS A 7 -23.63 -15.11 2.68
C LYS A 7 -22.96 -15.18 1.29
N THR A 8 -22.02 -14.32 0.98
CA THR A 8 -21.29 -14.38 -0.29
C THR A 8 -20.36 -15.60 -0.34
N LEU A 9 -19.71 -15.95 0.78
CA LEU A 9 -18.97 -17.19 0.91
C LEU A 9 -19.86 -18.44 0.84
N ASN A 10 -21.04 -18.40 1.46
CA ASN A 10 -22.02 -19.51 1.39
C ASN A 10 -22.62 -19.70 -0.02
N VAL A 11 -22.77 -18.64 -0.80
CA VAL A 11 -23.20 -18.74 -2.21
C VAL A 11 -22.11 -19.40 -3.06
N CYS A 12 -20.84 -19.11 -2.76
CA CYS A 12 -19.73 -19.79 -3.44
C CYS A 12 -19.63 -21.26 -3.05
N GLU A 13 -19.85 -21.60 -1.77
CA GLU A 13 -19.86 -22.99 -1.28
C GLU A 13 -20.98 -23.84 -1.85
N THR A 14 -22.15 -23.24 -2.17
CA THR A 14 -23.28 -23.97 -2.77
C THR A 14 -23.17 -24.19 -4.28
N LEU A 15 -22.37 -23.38 -4.98
CA LEU A 15 -22.21 -23.43 -6.43
C LEU A 15 -20.97 -24.20 -6.90
N ILE A 16 -20.03 -24.51 -6.00
CA ILE A 16 -18.79 -25.20 -6.35
C ILE A 16 -18.70 -26.51 -5.54
N PRO A 17 -18.62 -27.69 -6.19
CA PRO A 17 -18.49 -28.95 -5.49
C PRO A 17 -17.28 -28.92 -4.57
N HIS A 18 -17.45 -29.35 -3.31
CA HIS A 18 -16.44 -29.36 -2.23
C HIS A 18 -15.05 -29.95 -2.58
N ARG A 19 -14.86 -30.47 -3.77
CA ARG A 19 -13.61 -31.07 -4.24
C ARG A 19 -12.61 -30.10 -4.87
N LEU A 20 -12.95 -28.82 -5.12
CA LEU A 20 -12.12 -27.94 -5.95
C LEU A 20 -11.39 -26.81 -5.23
N LEU A 21 -11.73 -26.49 -4.00
CA LEU A 21 -11.10 -25.38 -3.29
C LEU A 21 -10.15 -25.84 -2.19
N LYS A 22 -8.94 -26.24 -2.54
CA LYS A 22 -7.82 -26.11 -1.61
C LYS A 22 -7.47 -24.61 -1.57
N TRP A 23 -7.91 -23.89 -0.55
CA TRP A 23 -7.64 -22.45 -0.34
C TRP A 23 -6.17 -22.04 -0.59
N LYS A 24 -5.23 -22.95 -0.37
CA LYS A 24 -3.80 -22.76 -0.67
C LYS A 24 -3.46 -22.68 -2.17
N ALA A 25 -4.41 -22.95 -3.06
CA ALA A 25 -4.18 -22.99 -4.51
C ALA A 25 -4.86 -21.85 -5.28
N ILE A 26 -5.58 -20.95 -4.59
CA ILE A 26 -6.28 -19.83 -5.24
C ILE A 26 -5.38 -18.61 -5.18
N ARG A 27 -5.01 -18.08 -6.35
CA ARG A 27 -4.37 -16.78 -6.45
C ARG A 27 -5.39 -15.69 -6.12
N LEU A 28 -5.07 -14.82 -5.16
CA LEU A 28 -5.82 -13.61 -4.91
C LEU A 28 -5.32 -12.51 -5.85
N GLY A 29 -6.23 -11.88 -6.58
CA GLY A 29 -5.96 -10.63 -7.29
C GLY A 29 -5.96 -9.44 -6.33
N PRO A 30 -5.69 -8.22 -6.84
CA PRO A 30 -5.83 -7.01 -6.04
C PRO A 30 -7.27 -6.84 -5.56
N CYS A 31 -7.45 -6.28 -4.36
CA CYS A 31 -8.80 -6.14 -3.77
C CYS A 31 -9.65 -5.04 -4.41
N VAL A 32 -9.10 -4.25 -5.32
CA VAL A 32 -9.79 -3.23 -6.13
C VAL A 32 -9.58 -3.55 -7.61
N GLY A 33 -10.68 -3.72 -8.36
CA GLY A 33 -10.62 -4.22 -9.74
C GLY A 33 -10.32 -3.18 -10.82
N GLN A 34 -10.81 -1.95 -10.67
CA GLN A 34 -10.65 -0.89 -11.66
C GLN A 34 -10.15 0.38 -10.99
N VAL A 35 -8.83 0.52 -10.92
CA VAL A 35 -8.17 1.68 -10.32
C VAL A 35 -7.92 2.72 -11.39
N GLY A 36 -8.55 3.89 -11.25
CA GLY A 36 -8.33 5.03 -12.15
C GLY A 36 -7.03 5.76 -11.85
N LYS A 37 -6.80 6.06 -10.57
CA LYS A 37 -5.57 6.70 -10.07
C LYS A 37 -5.01 5.93 -8.88
N PHE A 38 -3.71 5.72 -8.88
CA PHE A 38 -2.94 5.23 -7.75
C PHE A 38 -2.04 6.35 -7.26
N ILE A 39 -2.54 7.11 -6.29
CA ILE A 39 -1.89 8.30 -5.74
C ILE A 39 -1.15 7.90 -4.48
N CYS A 40 0.06 8.40 -4.30
CA CYS A 40 0.91 8.08 -3.16
C CYS A 40 1.40 9.37 -2.48
N ILE A 41 1.66 9.27 -1.18
CA ILE A 41 2.11 10.36 -0.34
C ILE A 41 3.51 10.06 0.19
N GLY A 42 4.47 10.91 -0.13
CA GLY A 42 5.86 10.79 0.33
C GLY A 42 6.06 11.42 1.70
N LEU A 43 6.97 10.86 2.50
CA LEU A 43 7.47 11.40 3.77
C LEU A 43 6.34 11.78 4.77
N ASN A 44 5.34 10.91 4.90
CA ASN A 44 4.15 11.21 5.70
C ASN A 44 4.19 10.65 7.14
N TYR A 45 5.32 10.17 7.62
CA TYR A 45 5.48 9.70 9.00
C TYR A 45 6.56 10.51 9.71
N SER A 46 6.22 11.09 10.86
CA SER A 46 7.10 12.01 11.61
C SER A 46 8.36 11.34 12.16
N ASP A 47 8.28 10.06 12.48
CA ASP A 47 9.39 9.22 12.91
C ASP A 47 10.28 8.79 11.73
N HIS A 48 9.72 8.53 10.56
CA HIS A 48 10.46 8.28 9.33
C HIS A 48 11.26 9.51 8.86
N ALA A 49 10.68 10.71 8.96
CA ALA A 49 11.41 11.94 8.68
C ALA A 49 12.64 12.11 9.59
N LYS A 50 12.53 11.76 10.88
CA LYS A 50 13.66 11.76 11.83
C LYS A 50 14.72 10.73 11.48
N GLU A 51 14.34 9.51 11.07
CA GLU A 51 15.25 8.44 10.66
C GLU A 51 16.11 8.86 9.47
N THR A 52 15.50 9.47 8.47
CA THR A 52 16.17 9.91 7.22
C THR A 52 16.86 11.27 7.34
N GLY A 53 16.69 11.98 8.46
CA GLY A 53 17.24 13.32 8.68
C GLY A 53 16.59 14.40 7.79
N MET A 54 15.41 14.10 7.22
CA MET A 54 14.65 15.03 6.40
C MET A 54 13.71 15.89 7.25
N SER A 55 13.50 17.13 6.85
CA SER A 55 12.46 17.98 7.45
C SER A 55 11.08 17.48 7.04
N ILE A 56 10.11 17.59 7.94
CA ILE A 56 8.70 17.37 7.61
C ILE A 56 8.30 18.38 6.52
N PRO A 57 7.78 17.93 5.37
CA PRO A 57 7.35 18.83 4.31
C PRO A 57 6.18 19.71 4.78
N PRO A 58 6.10 20.99 4.33
CA PRO A 58 5.04 21.90 4.77
C PRO A 58 3.65 21.53 4.22
N GLU A 59 3.59 20.65 3.23
CA GLU A 59 2.39 20.09 2.62
C GLU A 59 2.66 18.68 2.11
N PRO A 60 1.63 17.82 1.88
CA PRO A 60 1.81 16.46 1.39
C PRO A 60 2.59 16.41 0.06
N ILE A 61 3.64 15.60 0.00
CA ILE A 61 4.34 15.30 -1.26
C ILE A 61 3.52 14.29 -2.02
N ILE A 62 2.98 14.68 -3.17
CA ILE A 62 2.15 13.82 -4.02
C ILE A 62 2.98 13.22 -5.14
N PHE A 63 2.86 11.92 -5.34
CA PHE A 63 3.32 11.24 -6.54
C PHE A 63 2.31 10.16 -6.96
N ALA A 64 2.53 9.53 -8.10
CA ALA A 64 1.65 8.48 -8.60
C ALA A 64 2.45 7.23 -8.94
N LYS A 65 1.80 6.07 -8.77
CA LYS A 65 2.21 4.82 -9.41
C LYS A 65 1.34 4.60 -10.65
N ALA A 66 1.95 4.10 -11.72
CA ALA A 66 1.17 3.59 -12.85
C ALA A 66 0.26 2.46 -12.37
N THR A 67 -0.98 2.44 -12.81
CA THR A 67 -1.93 1.39 -12.40
C THR A 67 -1.52 0.00 -12.86
N SER A 68 -0.63 -0.10 -13.86
CA SER A 68 0.01 -1.36 -14.28
C SER A 68 0.93 -1.97 -13.22
N ALA A 69 1.37 -1.19 -12.22
CA ALA A 69 2.16 -1.72 -11.10
C ALA A 69 1.33 -2.55 -10.12
N ILE A 70 -0.01 -2.42 -10.15
CA ILE A 70 -0.91 -3.10 -9.22
C ILE A 70 -0.89 -4.61 -9.49
N CYS A 71 -0.70 -5.37 -8.43
CA CYS A 71 -0.76 -6.84 -8.44
C CYS A 71 -1.46 -7.36 -7.18
N GLY A 72 -1.69 -8.66 -7.14
CA GLY A 72 -2.31 -9.31 -5.98
C GLY A 72 -1.40 -9.28 -4.74
N PRO A 73 -1.98 -9.45 -3.54
CA PRO A 73 -1.26 -9.32 -2.27
C PRO A 73 -0.14 -10.35 -2.10
N ASN A 74 -0.24 -11.47 -2.79
CA ASN A 74 0.70 -12.58 -2.68
C ASN A 74 1.37 -12.92 -4.03
N ASP A 75 1.32 -12.00 -4.99
CA ASP A 75 2.07 -12.14 -6.24
C ASP A 75 3.56 -11.88 -6.00
N ASP A 76 4.40 -12.45 -6.86
CA ASP A 76 5.83 -12.22 -6.82
C ASP A 76 6.16 -10.75 -7.12
N VAL A 77 7.10 -10.18 -6.38
CA VAL A 77 7.70 -8.88 -6.69
C VAL A 77 8.91 -9.10 -7.59
N ILE A 78 8.85 -8.54 -8.80
CA ILE A 78 9.88 -8.72 -9.83
C ILE A 78 10.90 -7.59 -9.72
N ILE A 79 12.17 -7.91 -9.43
CA ILE A 79 13.26 -6.94 -9.50
C ILE A 79 13.48 -6.57 -10.96
N PRO A 80 13.37 -5.29 -11.34
CA PRO A 80 13.56 -4.85 -12.72
C PRO A 80 14.97 -5.13 -13.24
N ARG A 81 15.11 -5.25 -14.55
CA ARG A 81 16.44 -5.39 -15.18
C ARG A 81 17.33 -4.22 -14.85
N ASN A 82 18.60 -4.50 -14.56
CA ASN A 82 19.61 -3.51 -14.17
C ASN A 82 19.25 -2.73 -12.89
N SER A 83 18.43 -3.31 -12.02
CA SER A 83 18.05 -2.76 -10.72
C SER A 83 18.84 -3.43 -9.61
N GLU A 84 19.36 -2.64 -8.69
CA GLU A 84 20.10 -3.13 -7.51
C GLU A 84 19.57 -2.52 -6.21
N LYS A 85 18.62 -1.56 -6.28
CA LYS A 85 18.16 -0.78 -5.13
C LYS A 85 16.65 -0.90 -4.91
N THR A 86 16.08 -2.10 -5.17
CA THR A 86 14.67 -2.38 -4.88
C THR A 86 14.44 -2.46 -3.38
N ASP A 87 13.44 -1.72 -2.90
CA ASP A 87 13.13 -1.48 -1.49
C ASP A 87 11.64 -1.73 -1.20
N TRP A 88 11.29 -1.87 0.06
CA TRP A 88 9.95 -2.18 0.58
C TRP A 88 9.35 -1.02 1.34
N GLU A 89 8.01 -0.89 1.34
CA GLU A 89 7.27 0.11 2.08
C GLU A 89 5.87 -0.39 2.43
N VAL A 90 5.62 -0.79 3.69
CA VAL A 90 4.25 -1.09 4.14
C VAL A 90 3.47 0.21 4.31
N GLU A 91 2.28 0.30 3.69
CA GLU A 91 1.45 1.49 3.70
C GLU A 91 -0.03 1.18 3.89
N LEU A 92 -0.74 2.08 4.58
CA LEU A 92 -2.20 2.07 4.60
C LEU A 92 -2.71 2.54 3.23
N GLY A 93 -3.49 1.70 2.56
CA GLY A 93 -4.23 2.06 1.36
C GLY A 93 -5.64 2.53 1.70
N VAL A 94 -6.03 3.68 1.15
CA VAL A 94 -7.38 4.24 1.25
C VAL A 94 -8.06 4.14 -0.10
N VAL A 95 -9.20 3.48 -0.16
CA VAL A 95 -9.97 3.32 -1.41
C VAL A 95 -11.15 4.28 -1.40
N ILE A 96 -11.26 5.11 -2.42
CA ILE A 96 -12.33 6.08 -2.58
C ILE A 96 -13.62 5.37 -3.02
N GLY A 97 -14.72 5.65 -2.34
CA GLY A 97 -16.05 5.09 -2.62
C GLY A 97 -17.00 6.04 -3.31
N LYS A 98 -16.88 7.34 -3.02
CA LYS A 98 -17.71 8.40 -3.63
C LYS A 98 -16.80 9.47 -4.24
N PRO A 99 -17.16 10.08 -5.38
CA PRO A 99 -16.38 11.16 -5.95
C PRO A 99 -16.10 12.28 -4.94
N ALA A 100 -14.84 12.71 -4.83
CA ALA A 100 -14.42 13.78 -3.94
C ALA A 100 -13.76 14.90 -4.74
N LYS A 101 -14.35 16.09 -4.71
CA LYS A 101 -13.85 17.32 -5.31
C LYS A 101 -14.17 18.50 -4.40
N TYR A 102 -13.16 19.24 -3.98
CA TYR A 102 -13.28 20.36 -3.03
C TYR A 102 -13.98 19.97 -1.72
N VAL A 103 -13.66 18.78 -1.21
CA VAL A 103 -14.28 18.22 0.00
C VAL A 103 -13.69 18.88 1.24
N ASP A 104 -14.54 19.22 2.20
CA ASP A 104 -14.10 19.68 3.52
C ASP A 104 -13.49 18.52 4.32
N GLU A 105 -12.46 18.80 5.12
CA GLU A 105 -11.77 17.78 5.90
C GLU A 105 -12.73 17.05 6.87
N ALA A 106 -13.70 17.75 7.44
CA ALA A 106 -14.68 17.18 8.36
C ALA A 106 -15.58 16.09 7.72
N SER A 107 -15.81 16.15 6.40
CA SER A 107 -16.61 15.18 5.65
C SER A 107 -15.78 14.22 4.78
N ALA A 108 -14.46 14.34 4.81
CA ALA A 108 -13.58 13.62 3.91
C ALA A 108 -13.70 12.10 4.04
N LEU A 109 -13.86 11.56 5.26
CA LEU A 109 -13.99 10.13 5.49
C LEU A 109 -15.30 9.53 4.96
N ASP A 110 -16.34 10.33 4.71
CA ASP A 110 -17.59 9.86 4.10
C ASP A 110 -17.41 9.43 2.63
N HIS A 111 -16.27 9.76 2.04
CA HIS A 111 -15.90 9.39 0.67
C HIS A 111 -15.11 8.08 0.59
N VAL A 112 -14.78 7.45 1.71
CA VAL A 112 -13.99 6.22 1.78
C VAL A 112 -14.88 5.00 1.62
N ALA A 113 -14.53 4.09 0.69
CA ALA A 113 -15.12 2.76 0.56
C ALA A 113 -14.55 1.77 1.57
N GLY A 114 -13.26 1.90 1.86
CA GLY A 114 -12.56 1.01 2.77
C GLY A 114 -11.04 1.19 2.70
N TYR A 115 -10.36 0.31 3.42
CA TYR A 115 -8.91 0.32 3.60
C TYR A 115 -8.30 -1.03 3.22
N CYS A 116 -7.06 -1.03 2.80
CA CYS A 116 -6.31 -2.24 2.47
C CYS A 116 -4.82 -2.08 2.82
N VAL A 117 -4.07 -3.17 2.76
CA VAL A 117 -2.61 -3.12 2.85
C VAL A 117 -2.04 -2.87 1.46
N ILE A 118 -1.03 -2.01 1.36
CA ILE A 118 -0.23 -1.77 0.17
C ILE A 118 1.25 -2.02 0.50
N ASN A 119 1.98 -2.58 -0.45
CA ASN A 119 3.44 -2.54 -0.46
C ASN A 119 3.87 -1.56 -1.56
N ASP A 120 4.28 -0.33 -1.20
CA ASP A 120 4.76 0.67 -2.17
C ASP A 120 6.21 0.37 -2.56
N VAL A 121 6.43 -0.77 -3.20
CA VAL A 121 7.75 -1.23 -3.65
C VAL A 121 8.39 -0.16 -4.53
N SER A 122 9.68 0.09 -4.29
CA SER A 122 10.40 1.22 -4.86
C SER A 122 11.77 0.78 -5.39
N GLU A 123 12.13 1.17 -6.61
CA GLU A 123 13.51 1.11 -7.07
C GLU A 123 14.16 2.47 -6.84
N ARG A 124 15.02 2.55 -5.84
CA ARG A 124 15.56 3.82 -5.33
C ARG A 124 16.47 4.54 -6.34
N GLU A 125 17.24 3.81 -7.14
CA GLU A 125 18.04 4.43 -8.20
C GLU A 125 17.14 5.12 -9.21
N PHE A 126 16.10 4.43 -9.70
CA PHE A 126 15.17 4.99 -10.69
C PHE A 126 14.37 6.16 -10.11
N GLN A 127 14.01 6.07 -8.82
CA GLN A 127 13.25 7.09 -8.12
C GLN A 127 14.06 8.38 -7.94
N ILE A 128 15.30 8.28 -7.44
CA ILE A 128 16.04 9.41 -6.89
C ILE A 128 17.19 9.83 -7.82
N GLU A 129 17.95 8.86 -8.34
CA GLU A 129 19.22 9.12 -9.02
C GLU A 129 19.05 9.44 -10.50
N ARG A 130 17.87 9.17 -11.08
CA ARG A 130 17.54 9.42 -12.49
C ARG A 130 16.61 10.60 -12.66
N SER A 131 17.13 11.83 -12.46
CA SER A 131 16.42 13.11 -12.65
C SER A 131 15.27 13.34 -11.66
N GLY A 132 15.19 12.63 -10.53
CA GLY A 132 14.27 12.92 -9.42
C GLY A 132 12.77 12.75 -9.72
N GLN A 133 12.38 12.14 -10.83
CA GLN A 133 10.98 11.82 -11.14
C GLN A 133 10.62 10.46 -10.55
N TRP A 134 9.95 10.47 -9.40
CA TRP A 134 9.71 9.28 -8.57
C TRP A 134 8.93 8.18 -9.29
N VAL A 135 8.03 8.55 -10.20
CA VAL A 135 7.17 7.61 -10.94
C VAL A 135 7.94 6.45 -11.57
N LYS A 136 9.17 6.69 -12.06
CA LYS A 136 9.99 5.64 -12.67
C LYS A 136 10.38 4.53 -11.71
N GLY A 137 10.73 4.89 -10.49
CA GLY A 137 11.11 3.92 -9.45
C GLY A 137 9.92 3.34 -8.69
N LYS A 138 8.76 3.96 -8.81
CA LYS A 138 7.53 3.58 -8.11
C LYS A 138 6.56 2.77 -8.97
N SER A 139 6.77 2.70 -10.29
CA SER A 139 5.80 2.15 -11.23
C SER A 139 6.28 0.94 -12.03
N CYS A 140 7.37 0.28 -11.62
CA CYS A 140 7.75 -0.99 -12.24
C CYS A 140 6.64 -2.02 -12.03
N ASP A 141 6.51 -2.97 -12.93
CA ASP A 141 5.52 -4.04 -12.84
C ASP A 141 5.65 -4.77 -11.50
N THR A 142 4.52 -5.12 -10.90
CA THR A 142 4.40 -5.75 -9.56
C THR A 142 4.82 -4.89 -8.37
N PHE A 143 5.07 -3.59 -8.55
CA PHE A 143 5.49 -2.70 -7.47
C PHE A 143 4.34 -2.11 -6.64
N GLY A 144 3.11 -2.60 -6.83
CA GLY A 144 1.93 -2.18 -6.09
C GLY A 144 1.07 -3.36 -5.60
N PRO A 145 1.63 -4.33 -4.83
CA PRO A 145 0.81 -5.36 -4.20
C PRO A 145 -0.29 -4.73 -3.33
N THR A 146 -1.56 -5.07 -3.59
CA THR A 146 -2.74 -4.44 -2.99
C THR A 146 -3.71 -5.50 -2.47
N GLY A 147 -4.10 -5.41 -1.20
CA GLY A 147 -4.99 -6.37 -0.53
C GLY A 147 -4.38 -6.91 0.77
N PRO A 148 -4.81 -8.09 1.29
CA PRO A 148 -5.68 -9.09 0.66
C PRO A 148 -7.17 -8.72 0.60
N TRP A 149 -7.61 -7.82 1.47
CA TRP A 149 -9.00 -7.45 1.64
C TRP A 149 -9.19 -5.95 1.45
N LEU A 150 -10.38 -5.55 0.99
CA LEU A 150 -10.94 -4.22 1.20
C LEU A 150 -11.82 -4.30 2.45
N VAL A 151 -11.40 -3.63 3.53
CA VAL A 151 -12.10 -3.62 4.82
C VAL A 151 -12.84 -2.29 4.98
N THR A 152 -14.13 -2.36 5.29
CA THR A 152 -14.99 -1.18 5.39
C THR A 152 -14.68 -0.31 6.62
N PRO A 153 -14.99 1.01 6.59
CA PRO A 153 -14.68 1.92 7.68
C PRO A 153 -15.27 1.52 9.03
N ASP A 154 -16.46 0.90 9.05
CA ASP A 154 -17.12 0.44 10.28
C ASP A 154 -16.39 -0.73 10.95
N GLU A 155 -15.71 -1.59 10.18
CA GLU A 155 -14.89 -2.67 10.72
C GLU A 155 -13.50 -2.18 11.16
N VAL A 156 -12.92 -1.21 10.45
CA VAL A 156 -11.63 -0.61 10.79
C VAL A 156 -11.74 0.27 12.03
N GLY A 157 -12.79 1.09 12.12
CA GLY A 157 -12.94 2.11 13.16
C GLY A 157 -12.04 3.31 12.89
N ASP A 158 -11.01 3.53 13.71
CA ASP A 158 -10.10 4.65 13.55
C ASP A 158 -8.91 4.30 12.64
N PRO A 159 -8.83 4.84 11.40
CA PRO A 159 -7.71 4.58 10.50
C PRO A 159 -6.40 5.26 10.95
N GLN A 160 -6.46 6.18 11.92
CA GLN A 160 -5.29 6.87 12.46
C GLN A 160 -4.69 6.15 13.68
N ASN A 161 -5.12 4.93 13.99
CA ASN A 161 -4.54 4.15 15.08
C ASN A 161 -4.52 2.64 14.74
N LEU A 162 -3.76 2.29 13.70
CA LEU A 162 -3.55 0.92 13.24
C LEU A 162 -2.06 0.58 13.29
N ASP A 163 -1.71 -0.54 13.88
CA ASP A 163 -0.34 -1.07 13.83
C ASP A 163 -0.05 -1.61 12.44
N LEU A 164 1.14 -1.30 11.91
CA LEU A 164 1.60 -1.80 10.61
C LEU A 164 3.06 -2.23 10.67
N TRP A 165 3.39 -3.28 9.94
CA TRP A 165 4.67 -3.93 10.03
C TRP A 165 5.09 -4.62 8.73
N LEU A 166 6.43 -4.80 8.57
CA LEU A 166 6.99 -5.54 7.45
C LEU A 166 8.23 -6.34 7.87
N GLU A 167 8.34 -7.54 7.34
CA GLU A 167 9.45 -8.47 7.51
C GLU A 167 10.05 -8.84 6.14
N VAL A 168 11.37 -8.96 6.09
CA VAL A 168 12.11 -9.59 4.99
C VAL A 168 12.85 -10.79 5.56
N ASP A 169 12.64 -11.97 4.99
CA ASP A 169 13.20 -13.26 5.47
C ASP A 169 13.01 -13.46 6.98
N SER A 170 11.79 -13.17 7.46
CA SER A 170 11.38 -13.26 8.88
C SER A 170 12.06 -12.26 9.82
N LYS A 171 12.91 -11.34 9.33
CA LYS A 171 13.45 -10.25 10.12
C LYS A 171 12.52 -9.04 10.01
N ARG A 172 12.05 -8.53 11.17
CA ARG A 172 11.23 -7.32 11.25
C ARG A 172 12.08 -6.08 10.93
N TYR A 173 11.67 -5.32 9.91
CA TYR A 173 12.29 -4.07 9.51
C TYR A 173 11.41 -2.87 9.78
N GLN A 174 10.12 -2.96 9.48
CA GLN A 174 9.17 -1.90 9.79
C GLN A 174 8.24 -2.35 10.92
N ASP A 175 8.01 -1.46 11.88
CA ASP A 175 7.12 -1.64 13.02
C ASP A 175 6.65 -0.25 13.45
N GLY A 176 5.43 0.13 13.08
CA GLY A 176 4.91 1.48 13.24
C GLY A 176 3.42 1.50 13.53
N ASN A 177 2.87 2.70 13.62
CA ASN A 177 1.45 2.90 13.81
C ASN A 177 1.00 4.14 13.03
N THR A 178 -0.18 4.11 12.42
CA THR A 178 -0.72 5.21 11.61
C THR A 178 -0.93 6.52 12.39
N ARG A 179 -0.93 6.49 13.72
CA ARG A 179 -0.98 7.70 14.57
C ARG A 179 0.23 8.61 14.42
N THR A 180 1.35 8.11 13.86
CA THR A 180 2.55 8.93 13.61
C THR A 180 2.56 9.56 12.22
N MET A 181 1.49 9.42 11.45
CA MET A 181 1.29 10.18 10.21
C MET A 181 1.33 11.68 10.49
N VAL A 182 2.00 12.43 9.63
CA VAL A 182 2.01 13.90 9.63
C VAL A 182 0.67 14.44 9.15
N TYR A 183 0.18 13.88 8.06
CA TYR A 183 -1.10 14.21 7.44
C TYR A 183 -2.01 12.98 7.52
N GLY A 184 -3.08 13.07 8.30
CA GLY A 184 -4.04 11.99 8.48
C GLY A 184 -4.92 11.77 7.23
N VAL A 185 -5.62 10.65 7.19
CA VAL A 185 -6.44 10.23 6.03
C VAL A 185 -7.45 11.30 5.62
N ALA A 186 -8.16 11.92 6.56
CA ALA A 186 -9.14 12.97 6.27
C ALA A 186 -8.47 14.18 5.59
N HIS A 187 -7.33 14.63 6.13
CA HIS A 187 -6.55 15.71 5.56
C HIS A 187 -6.06 15.37 4.14
N LEU A 188 -5.56 14.16 3.90
CA LEU A 188 -5.10 13.75 2.57
C LEU A 188 -6.21 13.78 1.53
N ILE A 189 -7.41 13.29 1.85
CA ILE A 189 -8.56 13.34 0.94
C ILE A 189 -8.97 14.80 0.66
N HIS A 190 -9.10 15.61 1.73
CA HIS A 190 -9.37 17.04 1.59
C HIS A 190 -8.34 17.69 0.66
N TYR A 191 -7.05 17.56 0.97
CA TYR A 191 -5.97 18.20 0.24
C TYR A 191 -5.93 17.78 -1.23
N LEU A 192 -5.95 16.47 -1.53
CA LEU A 192 -5.92 15.96 -2.90
C LEU A 192 -7.14 16.43 -3.71
N SER A 193 -8.32 16.51 -3.09
CA SER A 193 -9.55 16.94 -3.76
C SER A 193 -9.53 18.39 -4.21
N GLN A 194 -8.60 19.21 -3.72
CA GLN A 194 -8.43 20.61 -4.17
C GLN A 194 -7.82 20.67 -5.58
N PHE A 195 -7.00 19.70 -5.96
CA PHE A 195 -6.26 19.70 -7.23
C PHE A 195 -7.00 18.93 -8.33
N PHE A 196 -7.52 17.74 -8.01
CA PHE A 196 -8.20 16.88 -8.97
C PHE A 196 -9.34 16.10 -8.31
N THR A 197 -10.29 15.65 -9.11
CA THR A 197 -11.37 14.81 -8.61
C THR A 197 -10.84 13.42 -8.29
N LEU A 198 -11.06 12.95 -7.06
CA LEU A 198 -10.92 11.55 -6.69
C LEU A 198 -12.20 10.83 -7.10
N HIS A 199 -12.07 9.73 -7.83
CA HIS A 199 -13.20 8.92 -8.28
C HIS A 199 -13.32 7.63 -7.48
N SER A 200 -14.49 7.02 -7.48
CA SER A 200 -14.70 5.70 -6.90
C SER A 200 -13.73 4.69 -7.50
N GLY A 201 -13.04 3.93 -6.65
CA GLY A 201 -11.99 2.99 -7.03
C GLY A 201 -10.58 3.59 -7.10
N ASP A 202 -10.40 4.91 -6.99
CA ASP A 202 -9.07 5.49 -6.83
C ASP A 202 -8.47 5.05 -5.49
N ILE A 203 -7.15 4.85 -5.48
CA ILE A 203 -6.39 4.44 -4.29
C ILE A 203 -5.46 5.57 -3.87
N ILE A 204 -5.41 5.85 -2.56
CA ILE A 204 -4.41 6.70 -1.93
C ILE A 204 -3.54 5.80 -1.04
N SER A 205 -2.24 5.74 -1.33
CA SER A 205 -1.21 5.12 -0.48
C SER A 205 -0.61 6.18 0.40
N THR A 206 -0.69 6.00 1.72
CA THR A 206 -0.62 7.12 2.67
C THR A 206 0.77 7.40 3.21
N GLY A 207 1.80 6.74 2.69
CA GLY A 207 3.16 6.83 3.20
C GLY A 207 3.51 5.68 4.15
N THR A 208 4.78 5.51 4.39
CA THR A 208 5.37 4.39 5.12
C THR A 208 6.04 4.81 6.43
N PRO A 209 6.00 3.98 7.50
CA PRO A 209 6.74 4.20 8.73
C PRO A 209 8.24 3.94 8.56
N PRO A 210 9.09 4.26 9.57
CA PRO A 210 10.53 3.94 9.57
C PRO A 210 10.83 2.47 9.29
N GLY A 211 12.05 2.18 8.83
CA GLY A 211 12.57 0.83 8.65
C GLY A 211 12.63 0.38 7.20
N VAL A 212 12.48 1.30 6.23
CA VAL A 212 12.74 1.02 4.81
C VAL A 212 14.22 0.66 4.58
N GLY A 213 14.50 -0.08 3.50
CA GLY A 213 15.85 -0.52 3.20
C GLY A 213 16.84 0.62 2.97
N LEU A 214 16.41 1.70 2.31
CA LEU A 214 17.20 2.91 2.12
C LEU A 214 17.64 3.56 3.44
N GLY A 215 16.81 3.47 4.49
CA GLY A 215 17.08 4.04 5.82
C GLY A 215 17.99 3.21 6.72
N GLN A 216 18.33 1.98 6.35
CA GLN A 216 19.11 1.07 7.19
C GLN A 216 20.52 1.57 7.43
N LYS A 217 21.06 1.27 8.61
CA LYS A 217 22.42 1.64 9.03
C LYS A 217 23.23 0.38 9.36
N PRO A 218 24.58 0.34 9.16
CA PRO A 218 25.42 1.45 8.67
C PRO A 218 25.26 1.75 7.16
N GLU A 219 24.70 0.82 6.39
CA GLU A 219 24.49 0.93 4.93
C GLU A 219 23.08 0.55 4.55
N PRO A 220 22.50 1.13 3.46
CA PRO A 220 21.22 0.71 2.92
C PRO A 220 21.18 -0.78 2.58
N ILE A 221 20.03 -1.40 2.78
CA ILE A 221 19.76 -2.80 2.44
C ILE A 221 18.67 -2.83 1.37
N TYR A 222 18.90 -3.58 0.30
CA TYR A 222 17.94 -3.72 -0.79
C TYR A 222 17.58 -5.18 -1.04
N LEU A 223 16.39 -5.39 -1.58
CA LEU A 223 15.85 -6.71 -1.91
C LEU A 223 16.74 -7.45 -2.93
N ARG A 224 16.78 -8.76 -2.78
CA ARG A 224 17.46 -9.69 -3.69
C ARG A 224 16.53 -10.82 -4.08
N ALA A 225 16.67 -11.32 -5.30
CA ALA A 225 15.92 -12.48 -5.76
C ALA A 225 16.14 -13.68 -4.82
N GLY A 226 15.06 -14.39 -4.51
CA GLY A 226 15.02 -15.50 -3.56
C GLY A 226 14.58 -15.12 -2.15
N GLN A 227 14.53 -13.84 -1.82
CA GLN A 227 14.01 -13.37 -0.53
C GLN A 227 12.48 -13.40 -0.48
N THR A 228 11.94 -13.35 0.72
CA THR A 228 10.49 -13.28 0.98
C THR A 228 10.17 -12.03 1.78
N MET A 229 9.04 -11.40 1.45
CA MET A 229 8.47 -10.31 2.24
C MET A 229 7.16 -10.78 2.88
N ARG A 230 6.93 -10.36 4.11
CA ARG A 230 5.67 -10.53 4.81
C ARG A 230 5.31 -9.21 5.49
N LEU A 231 4.13 -8.70 5.23
CA LEU A 231 3.71 -7.41 5.76
C LEU A 231 2.22 -7.41 6.09
N GLY A 232 1.83 -6.56 7.01
CA GLY A 232 0.44 -6.49 7.44
C GLY A 232 0.12 -5.23 8.19
N ILE A 233 -1.19 -4.95 8.26
CA ILE A 233 -1.76 -3.87 9.05
C ILE A 233 -2.87 -4.47 9.91
N GLU A 234 -2.97 -3.99 11.14
CA GLU A 234 -4.01 -4.39 12.07
C GLU A 234 -5.39 -4.34 11.40
N LYS A 235 -6.20 -5.40 11.54
CA LYS A 235 -7.54 -5.60 10.93
C LYS A 235 -7.57 -5.75 9.40
N LEU A 236 -6.51 -5.43 8.66
CA LEU A 236 -6.51 -5.42 7.19
C LEU A 236 -5.91 -6.68 6.56
N GLY A 237 -5.36 -7.58 7.37
CA GLY A 237 -4.77 -8.83 6.91
C GLY A 237 -3.26 -8.73 6.62
N VAL A 238 -2.75 -9.76 5.93
CA VAL A 238 -1.32 -9.96 5.71
C VAL A 238 -1.07 -10.31 4.26
N GLN A 239 -0.02 -9.74 3.69
CA GLN A 239 0.53 -10.07 2.37
C GLN A 239 1.80 -10.93 2.52
N ASN A 240 2.06 -11.79 1.53
CA ASN A 240 3.28 -12.59 1.46
C ASN A 240 3.77 -12.59 0.01
N GLN A 241 4.94 -12.03 -0.26
CA GLN A 241 5.53 -11.97 -1.59
C GLN A 241 6.86 -12.70 -1.65
N CYS A 242 7.13 -13.38 -2.76
CA CYS A 242 8.48 -13.80 -3.11
C CYS A 242 9.12 -12.72 -4.00
N VAL A 243 10.40 -12.47 -3.80
CA VAL A 243 11.17 -11.56 -4.65
C VAL A 243 11.86 -12.39 -5.72
N VAL A 244 11.63 -12.04 -6.98
CA VAL A 244 12.20 -12.77 -8.13
C VAL A 244 12.93 -11.83 -9.08
N ALA A 245 13.89 -12.35 -9.80
CA ALA A 245 14.54 -11.59 -10.89
C ALA A 245 13.63 -11.56 -12.13
N ASP A 246 13.68 -10.46 -12.88
CA ASP A 246 13.11 -10.43 -14.24
C ASP A 246 13.85 -11.45 -15.14
N LYS A 247 13.10 -12.09 -16.04
CA LYS A 247 13.61 -13.15 -16.96
C LYS A 247 14.20 -12.57 -18.22
#